data_fa1d33fa45c011b09d1c0ef5e0267b1e
#
_entry.id   fa1d33fa45c011b09d1c0ef5e0267b1e
#
_cell.length_a   1.000
_cell.length_b   1.000
_cell.length_c   1.000
_cell.angle_alpha   90.00
_cell.angle_beta   90.00
_cell.angle_gamma   90.00
#
_symmetry.space_group_name_H-M   'P 1'
#
loop_
_entity.id
_entity.type
_entity.pdbx_description
1 polymer ?
#
loop_
_entity_poly.entity_id
_entity_poly.type
_entity_poly.pdbx_seq_one_letter_code
_entity_poly.pdbx_strand_id
1 'polypeptide(L)'
;YYIAAAFAFASLAACGDGVDLPSPDVETDLNKIPLPDNELNLVQVELKANTEPMTHPGFHAEEDFERIREKLAAGEEPWASAYQLLEESNFAQKNTDTYPVEMIKRGISGDENYINAARGASIIYQQALRWKIEGDEDYAKKAVENINKWVQTCVGVTGNSNLSLAAGLYGYEFAIAGEVLR
;
A
#
# COMPACT_ATOMS: atom_id res chain seq x y z
N TYR A 1 2.22 -2.98 -9.64
CA TYR A 1 0.95 -2.32 -10.03
C TYR A 1 -0.30 -3.13 -9.67
N TYR A 2 -0.27 -4.48 -9.67
CA TYR A 2 -1.46 -5.31 -9.47
C TYR A 2 -1.88 -5.51 -8.00
N ILE A 3 -0.97 -5.49 -7.04
CA ILE A 3 -1.31 -5.66 -5.61
C ILE A 3 -2.07 -4.44 -5.08
N ALA A 4 -1.71 -3.24 -5.49
CA ALA A 4 -2.40 -2.02 -5.07
C ALA A 4 -3.89 -2.02 -5.46
N ALA A 5 -4.21 -2.52 -6.67
CA ALA A 5 -5.59 -2.61 -7.13
C ALA A 5 -6.41 -3.67 -6.39
N ALA A 6 -5.81 -4.82 -6.06
CA ALA A 6 -6.52 -5.89 -5.36
C ALA A 6 -6.85 -5.53 -3.89
N PHE A 7 -6.01 -4.74 -3.24
CA PHE A 7 -6.26 -4.29 -1.87
C PHE A 7 -7.28 -3.16 -1.76
N ALA A 8 -7.38 -2.28 -2.77
CA ALA A 8 -8.33 -1.16 -2.75
C ALA A 8 -9.80 -1.63 -2.89
N PHE A 9 -10.06 -2.74 -3.58
CA PHE A 9 -11.43 -3.23 -3.77
C PHE A 9 -12.05 -3.91 -2.55
N ALA A 10 -11.24 -4.47 -1.64
CA ALA A 10 -11.77 -5.09 -0.43
C ALA A 10 -12.27 -4.08 0.62
N SER A 11 -11.83 -2.83 0.56
CA SER A 11 -12.20 -1.80 1.54
C SER A 11 -13.48 -1.02 1.18
N LEU A 12 -13.94 -1.05 -0.06
CA LEU A 12 -15.14 -0.33 -0.51
C LEU A 12 -16.46 -1.08 -0.27
N ALA A 13 -16.41 -2.36 0.06
CA ALA A 13 -17.61 -3.15 0.33
C ALA A 13 -18.15 -3.02 1.78
N ALA A 14 -17.46 -2.28 2.66
CA ALA A 14 -17.82 -2.18 4.07
C ALA A 14 -18.69 -0.97 4.45
N CYS A 15 -19.03 -0.09 3.51
CA CYS A 15 -19.86 1.10 3.76
C CYS A 15 -21.12 1.09 2.89
N GLY A 16 -21.97 0.10 3.05
CA GLY A 16 -23.30 0.04 2.45
C GLY A 16 -24.35 -0.11 3.52
N ASP A 17 -25.35 0.77 3.48
CA ASP A 17 -26.48 0.79 4.39
C ASP A 17 -27.19 -0.56 4.48
N GLY A 18 -27.32 -1.09 5.71
CA GLY A 18 -28.42 -1.98 6.10
C GLY A 18 -28.45 -3.36 5.46
N VAL A 19 -27.32 -4.00 5.20
CA VAL A 19 -27.32 -5.43 4.91
C VAL A 19 -27.34 -6.18 6.23
N ASP A 20 -28.44 -6.91 6.50
CA ASP A 20 -28.49 -7.91 7.57
C ASP A 20 -27.33 -8.89 7.37
N LEU A 21 -26.33 -8.75 8.24
CA LEU A 21 -25.24 -9.71 8.25
C LEU A 21 -25.79 -11.07 8.69
N PRO A 22 -25.53 -12.16 7.98
CA PRO A 22 -25.93 -13.48 8.41
C PRO A 22 -25.37 -13.79 9.79
N SER A 23 -26.15 -14.48 10.61
CA SER A 23 -25.76 -14.94 11.95
C SER A 23 -24.38 -15.62 11.90
N PRO A 24 -23.54 -15.45 12.94
CA PRO A 24 -22.17 -16.00 12.97
C PRO A 24 -22.08 -17.54 12.90
N ASP A 25 -23.21 -18.23 12.93
CA ASP A 25 -23.28 -19.70 12.88
C ASP A 25 -23.46 -20.28 11.46
N VAL A 26 -23.48 -19.44 10.42
CA VAL A 26 -23.47 -19.88 9.03
C VAL A 26 -22.03 -19.95 8.56
N GLU A 27 -21.49 -21.15 8.50
CA GLU A 27 -20.23 -21.45 7.83
C GLU A 27 -20.39 -21.09 6.34
N THR A 28 -20.12 -19.83 6.01
CA THR A 28 -20.19 -19.34 4.64
C THR A 28 -18.97 -19.88 3.92
N ASP A 29 -19.15 -20.96 3.17
CA ASP A 29 -18.13 -21.43 2.24
C ASP A 29 -17.91 -20.34 1.17
N LEU A 30 -16.90 -19.52 1.37
CA LEU A 30 -16.54 -18.41 0.48
C LEU A 30 -16.26 -18.87 -0.96
N ASN A 31 -16.00 -20.17 -1.17
CA ASN A 31 -15.85 -20.75 -2.49
C ASN A 31 -17.20 -20.98 -3.19
N LYS A 32 -18.32 -20.85 -2.47
CA LYS A 32 -19.69 -21.01 -2.99
C LYS A 32 -20.45 -19.70 -3.10
N ILE A 33 -19.87 -18.57 -2.75
CA ILE A 33 -20.44 -17.28 -3.11
C ILE A 33 -20.33 -17.22 -4.63
N PRO A 34 -21.43 -17.33 -5.39
CA PRO A 34 -21.35 -17.11 -6.82
C PRO A 34 -20.82 -15.71 -6.99
N LEU A 35 -19.61 -15.60 -7.49
CA LEU A 35 -19.15 -14.35 -8.04
C LEU A 35 -20.23 -13.91 -9.01
N PRO A 36 -20.77 -12.68 -8.89
CA PRO A 36 -21.79 -12.24 -9.81
C PRO A 36 -21.30 -12.52 -11.21
N ASP A 37 -22.18 -13.10 -12.05
CA ASP A 37 -21.94 -13.47 -13.45
C ASP A 37 -21.71 -12.26 -14.39
N ASN A 38 -21.77 -11.02 -13.86
CA ASN A 38 -20.88 -10.08 -14.48
C ASN A 38 -19.53 -10.74 -14.25
N GLU A 39 -19.12 -11.67 -15.20
CA GLU A 39 -17.71 -11.70 -15.50
C GLU A 39 -17.22 -10.43 -14.91
N LEU A 40 -16.62 -10.52 -13.73
CA LEU A 40 -15.92 -9.35 -13.30
C LEU A 40 -15.21 -9.02 -14.57
N ASN A 41 -15.85 -8.26 -15.38
CA ASN A 41 -15.20 -7.36 -16.24
C ASN A 41 -14.49 -6.56 -15.22
N LEU A 42 -13.60 -7.26 -14.60
CA LEU A 42 -12.47 -6.76 -13.89
C LEU A 42 -12.00 -5.85 -14.92
N VAL A 43 -12.63 -4.69 -14.82
CA VAL A 43 -12.59 -3.63 -15.75
C VAL A 43 -11.23 -3.83 -16.35
N GLN A 44 -11.15 -4.30 -17.58
CA GLN A 44 -9.88 -4.35 -18.24
C GLN A 44 -9.49 -2.91 -18.19
N VAL A 45 -8.94 -2.54 -17.03
CA VAL A 45 -8.27 -1.28 -16.89
C VAL A 45 -7.14 -1.48 -17.85
N GLU A 46 -7.40 -1.13 -19.10
CA GLU A 46 -6.33 -0.81 -20.00
C GLU A 46 -5.56 0.24 -19.23
N LEU A 47 -4.49 -0.23 -18.59
CA LEU A 47 -3.49 0.66 -18.06
C LEU A 47 -2.94 1.37 -19.28
N LYS A 48 -3.67 2.36 -19.73
CA LYS A 48 -3.12 3.35 -20.63
C LYS A 48 -1.91 3.84 -19.87
N ALA A 49 -0.73 3.61 -20.46
CA ALA A 49 0.48 4.23 -19.96
C ALA A 49 0.11 5.68 -19.70
N ASN A 50 0.01 6.07 -18.44
CA ASN A 50 -0.56 7.35 -18.10
C ASN A 50 0.49 8.38 -18.43
N THR A 51 0.44 8.92 -19.62
CA THR A 51 1.29 10.01 -20.10
C THR A 51 0.79 11.36 -19.63
N GLU A 52 -0.39 11.39 -19.00
CA GLU A 52 -0.98 12.59 -18.45
C GLU A 52 -0.47 12.84 -17.03
N PRO A 53 -0.28 14.10 -16.64
CA PRO A 53 -0.01 14.48 -15.27
C PRO A 53 -1.06 13.87 -14.34
N MET A 54 -0.67 13.44 -13.15
CA MET A 54 -1.59 12.90 -12.15
C MET A 54 -2.64 13.96 -11.81
N THR A 55 -3.88 13.76 -12.26
CA THR A 55 -4.98 14.71 -12.05
C THR A 55 -5.64 14.55 -10.68
N HIS A 56 -5.45 13.39 -10.05
CA HIS A 56 -5.99 13.05 -8.73
C HIS A 56 -4.90 12.39 -7.90
N PRO A 57 -4.06 13.20 -7.24
CA PRO A 57 -3.05 12.66 -6.33
C PRO A 57 -3.77 12.00 -5.14
N GLY A 58 -3.16 10.93 -4.63
CA GLY A 58 -3.61 10.30 -3.39
C GLY A 58 -3.38 11.22 -2.20
N PHE A 59 -2.34 10.93 -1.40
CA PHE A 59 -1.98 11.78 -0.26
C PHE A 59 -1.04 12.93 -0.62
N HIS A 60 -0.33 12.84 -1.73
CA HIS A 60 0.71 13.79 -2.10
C HIS A 60 0.50 14.31 -3.52
N ALA A 61 0.44 15.63 -3.64
CA ALA A 61 0.58 16.33 -4.90
C ALA A 61 2.05 16.74 -5.11
N GLU A 62 2.45 17.07 -6.34
CA GLU A 62 3.83 17.51 -6.60
C GLU A 62 4.15 18.81 -5.84
N GLU A 63 3.17 19.69 -5.70
CA GLU A 63 3.28 20.93 -4.93
C GLU A 63 3.59 20.70 -3.45
N ASP A 64 3.18 19.53 -2.90
CA ASP A 64 3.54 19.16 -1.53
C ASP A 64 5.03 18.85 -1.41
N PHE A 65 5.59 18.15 -2.38
CA PHE A 65 7.03 17.87 -2.41
C PHE A 65 7.86 19.12 -2.68
N GLU A 66 7.40 20.02 -3.56
CA GLU A 66 8.03 21.32 -3.77
C GLU A 66 8.08 22.11 -2.47
N ARG A 67 6.96 22.22 -1.79
CA ARG A 67 6.87 22.90 -0.49
C ARG A 67 7.79 22.27 0.56
N ILE A 68 7.86 20.93 0.63
CA ILE A 68 8.77 20.23 1.56
C ILE A 68 10.22 20.63 1.24
N ARG A 69 10.64 20.55 -0.02
CA ARG A 69 12.01 20.94 -0.43
C ARG A 69 12.34 22.37 -0.07
N GLU A 70 11.42 23.32 -0.30
CA GLU A 70 11.59 24.73 0.08
C GLU A 70 11.76 24.89 1.59
N LYS A 71 10.90 24.24 2.40
CA LYS A 71 10.96 24.31 3.86
C LYS A 71 12.25 23.71 4.42
N LEU A 72 12.70 22.60 3.86
CA LEU A 72 13.96 21.98 4.24
C LEU A 72 15.17 22.87 3.88
N ALA A 73 15.17 23.47 2.71
CA ALA A 73 16.23 24.39 2.30
C ALA A 73 16.31 25.64 3.20
N ALA A 74 15.18 26.07 3.74
CA ALA A 74 15.09 27.16 4.70
C ALA A 74 15.42 26.77 6.15
N GLY A 75 15.58 25.47 6.44
CA GLY A 75 15.76 24.96 7.80
C GLY A 75 14.53 25.19 8.70
N GLU A 76 13.35 25.25 8.12
CA GLU A 76 12.13 25.62 8.82
C GLU A 76 11.55 24.44 9.61
N GLU A 77 11.20 24.71 10.88
CA GLU A 77 10.52 23.74 11.73
C GLU A 77 8.99 23.76 11.49
N PRO A 78 8.30 22.61 11.61
CA PRO A 78 8.80 21.28 12.03
C PRO A 78 9.34 20.40 10.88
N TRP A 79 9.48 20.93 9.66
CA TRP A 79 9.90 20.14 8.48
C TRP A 79 11.31 19.58 8.64
N ALA A 80 12.25 20.40 9.16
CA ALA A 80 13.65 19.99 9.32
C ALA A 80 13.77 18.81 10.30
N SER A 81 13.18 18.90 11.47
CA SER A 81 13.22 17.81 12.47
C SER A 81 12.43 16.58 12.03
N ALA A 82 11.30 16.75 11.35
CA ALA A 82 10.52 15.62 10.82
C ALA A 82 11.28 14.87 9.70
N TYR A 83 11.97 15.62 8.85
CA TYR A 83 12.79 15.01 7.80
C TYR A 83 14.01 14.29 8.37
N GLN A 84 14.64 14.82 9.40
CA GLN A 84 15.73 14.14 10.10
C GLN A 84 15.28 12.77 10.63
N LEU A 85 14.07 12.65 11.19
CA LEU A 85 13.53 11.37 11.63
C LEU A 85 13.35 10.38 10.47
N LEU A 86 12.97 10.87 9.27
CA LEU A 86 12.91 10.03 8.08
C LEU A 86 14.30 9.57 7.65
N GLU A 87 15.31 10.47 7.67
CA GLU A 87 16.69 10.12 7.34
C GLU A 87 17.29 9.07 8.27
N GLU A 88 16.98 9.16 9.57
CA GLU A 88 17.45 8.24 10.60
C GLU A 88 16.68 6.92 10.61
N SER A 89 15.53 6.85 9.94
CA SER A 89 14.71 5.64 9.88
C SER A 89 15.43 4.51 9.15
N ASN A 90 15.53 3.36 9.79
CA ASN A 90 16.06 2.15 9.15
C ASN A 90 15.22 1.72 7.93
N PHE A 91 13.95 2.09 7.88
CA PHE A 91 13.05 1.75 6.77
C PHE A 91 13.32 2.62 5.53
N ALA A 92 13.85 3.81 5.72
CA ALA A 92 14.13 4.77 4.66
C ALA A 92 15.49 4.57 3.97
N GLN A 93 16.26 3.53 4.33
CA GLN A 93 17.60 3.35 3.80
C GLN A 93 17.62 2.64 2.45
N LYS A 94 18.58 3.00 1.57
CA LYS A 94 18.77 2.40 0.24
C LYS A 94 19.07 0.90 0.25
N ASN A 95 19.57 0.37 1.36
CA ASN A 95 19.93 -1.03 1.52
C ASN A 95 18.88 -1.83 2.32
N THR A 96 17.76 -1.23 2.68
CA THR A 96 16.72 -1.93 3.44
C THR A 96 15.82 -2.70 2.50
N ASP A 97 15.74 -4.02 2.74
CA ASP A 97 14.88 -4.96 2.02
C ASP A 97 13.54 -5.17 2.71
N THR A 98 12.53 -5.55 1.93
CA THR A 98 11.26 -6.08 2.43
C THR A 98 11.31 -7.61 2.50
N TYR A 99 10.42 -8.18 3.31
CA TYR A 99 10.30 -9.63 3.50
C TYR A 99 8.87 -10.06 3.16
N PRO A 100 8.52 -10.16 1.87
CA PRO A 100 7.18 -10.53 1.44
C PRO A 100 6.83 -11.95 1.85
N VAL A 101 5.54 -12.18 2.04
CA VAL A 101 4.95 -13.49 2.35
C VAL A 101 3.94 -13.83 1.27
N GLU A 102 3.79 -15.11 0.96
CA GLU A 102 2.83 -15.59 -0.04
C GLU A 102 1.40 -15.27 0.39
N MET A 103 1.08 -15.49 1.66
CA MET A 103 -0.23 -15.21 2.24
C MET A 103 -0.07 -14.36 3.51
N ILE A 104 -0.64 -13.17 3.52
CA ILE A 104 -0.68 -12.34 4.71
C ILE A 104 -1.73 -12.93 5.66
N LYS A 105 -1.34 -13.24 6.90
CA LYS A 105 -2.19 -13.85 7.93
C LYS A 105 -2.42 -12.88 9.08
N ARG A 106 -3.69 -12.60 9.39
CA ARG A 106 -4.06 -11.76 10.53
C ARG A 106 -5.30 -12.29 11.25
N GLY A 107 -5.25 -12.32 12.58
CA GLY A 107 -6.31 -12.86 13.42
C GLY A 107 -6.30 -14.39 13.52
N ILE A 108 -5.18 -15.03 13.22
CA ILE A 108 -4.96 -16.46 13.40
C ILE A 108 -3.99 -16.64 14.56
N SER A 109 -4.49 -17.05 15.70
CA SER A 109 -3.66 -17.20 16.92
C SER A 109 -2.46 -18.11 16.68
N GLY A 110 -1.27 -17.58 16.97
CA GLY A 110 0.00 -18.32 16.85
C GLY A 110 0.57 -18.45 15.43
N ASP A 111 -0.14 -17.98 14.39
CA ASP A 111 0.33 -18.06 13.00
C ASP A 111 0.11 -16.73 12.25
N GLU A 112 0.42 -15.62 12.89
CA GLU A 112 0.29 -14.30 12.29
C GLU A 112 1.60 -13.81 11.67
N ASN A 113 1.52 -13.22 10.48
CA ASN A 113 2.67 -12.63 9.79
C ASN A 113 2.38 -11.25 9.18
N TYR A 114 1.24 -10.65 9.49
CA TYR A 114 0.81 -9.37 8.96
C TYR A 114 1.82 -8.23 9.17
N ILE A 115 2.67 -8.37 10.18
CA ILE A 115 3.73 -7.39 10.46
C ILE A 115 4.71 -7.26 9.28
N ASN A 116 4.88 -8.31 8.47
CA ASN A 116 5.71 -8.23 7.28
C ASN A 116 5.10 -7.30 6.24
N ALA A 117 3.77 -7.32 6.08
CA ALA A 117 3.07 -6.40 5.19
C ALA A 117 3.15 -4.95 5.70
N ALA A 118 2.94 -4.73 7.00
CA ALA A 118 3.06 -3.42 7.61
C ALA A 118 4.46 -2.83 7.41
N ARG A 119 5.50 -3.60 7.73
CA ARG A 119 6.89 -3.16 7.52
C ARG A 119 7.23 -2.99 6.06
N GLY A 120 6.76 -3.91 5.19
CA GLY A 120 7.02 -3.84 3.75
C GLY A 120 6.45 -2.58 3.13
N ALA A 121 5.20 -2.25 3.44
CA ALA A 121 4.54 -1.04 2.98
C ALA A 121 5.29 0.22 3.45
N SER A 122 5.61 0.29 4.74
CA SER A 122 6.33 1.43 5.33
C SER A 122 7.75 1.59 4.77
N ILE A 123 8.48 0.49 4.49
CA ILE A 123 9.81 0.56 3.86
C ILE A 123 9.70 1.17 2.46
N ILE A 124 8.80 0.64 1.64
CA ILE A 124 8.63 1.09 0.25
C ILE A 124 8.20 2.56 0.22
N TYR A 125 7.25 2.93 1.08
CA TYR A 125 6.75 4.30 1.16
C TYR A 125 7.83 5.29 1.61
N GLN A 126 8.60 4.98 2.66
CA GLN A 126 9.67 5.85 3.13
C GLN A 126 10.80 6.01 2.11
N GLN A 127 11.16 4.94 1.39
CA GLN A 127 12.13 5.01 0.30
C GLN A 127 11.60 5.87 -0.86
N ALA A 128 10.32 5.75 -1.21
CA ALA A 128 9.69 6.58 -2.22
C ALA A 128 9.66 8.08 -1.83
N LEU A 129 9.37 8.37 -0.56
CA LEU A 129 9.45 9.74 -0.03
C LEU A 129 10.86 10.32 -0.11
N ARG A 130 11.90 9.53 0.27
CA ARG A 130 13.30 9.95 0.17
C ARG A 130 13.65 10.32 -1.27
N TRP A 131 13.26 9.47 -2.23
CA TRP A 131 13.47 9.79 -3.63
C TRP A 131 12.83 11.12 -4.04
N LYS A 132 11.53 11.31 -3.75
CA LYS A 132 10.81 12.53 -4.14
C LYS A 132 11.38 13.80 -3.50
N ILE A 133 11.87 13.69 -2.28
CA ILE A 133 12.42 14.84 -1.54
C ILE A 133 13.86 15.14 -1.99
N GLU A 134 14.71 14.11 -2.13
CA GLU A 134 16.14 14.27 -2.41
C GLU A 134 16.50 14.27 -3.90
N GLY A 135 15.64 13.67 -4.73
CA GLY A 135 15.93 13.45 -6.15
C GLY A 135 16.92 12.32 -6.41
N ASP A 136 17.27 11.53 -5.40
CA ASP A 136 18.24 10.44 -5.53
C ASP A 136 17.56 9.16 -6.04
N GLU A 137 17.82 8.85 -7.31
CA GLU A 137 17.23 7.71 -8.05
C GLU A 137 17.51 6.35 -7.43
N ASP A 138 18.50 6.20 -6.58
CA ASP A 138 18.79 4.92 -5.94
C ASP A 138 17.73 4.54 -4.90
N TYR A 139 17.06 5.53 -4.29
CA TYR A 139 15.89 5.29 -3.47
C TYR A 139 14.70 4.80 -4.28
N ALA A 140 14.44 5.41 -5.44
CA ALA A 140 13.37 4.97 -6.34
C ALA A 140 13.60 3.52 -6.81
N LYS A 141 14.80 3.21 -7.28
CA LYS A 141 15.17 1.86 -7.72
C LYS A 141 14.95 0.84 -6.61
N LYS A 142 15.36 1.17 -5.38
CA LYS A 142 15.20 0.27 -4.24
C LYS A 142 13.73 0.09 -3.84
N ALA A 143 12.96 1.15 -3.83
CA ALA A 143 11.52 1.07 -3.58
C ALA A 143 10.79 0.23 -4.64
N VAL A 144 11.13 0.40 -5.92
CA VAL A 144 10.59 -0.40 -7.03
C VAL A 144 11.01 -1.87 -6.91
N GLU A 145 12.26 -2.16 -6.56
CA GLU A 145 12.71 -3.52 -6.29
C GLU A 145 11.87 -4.17 -5.18
N ASN A 146 11.68 -3.45 -4.07
CA ASN A 146 10.95 -3.93 -2.92
C ASN A 146 9.45 -4.14 -3.20
N ILE A 147 8.79 -3.24 -3.92
CA ILE A 147 7.38 -3.43 -4.28
C ILE A 147 7.21 -4.60 -5.25
N ASN A 148 8.14 -4.79 -6.19
CA ASN A 148 8.11 -5.92 -7.11
C ASN A 148 8.30 -7.27 -6.39
N LYS A 149 9.11 -7.34 -5.34
CA LYS A 149 9.20 -8.54 -4.49
C LYS A 149 7.84 -8.92 -3.89
N TRP A 150 7.06 -7.93 -3.42
CA TRP A 150 5.70 -8.15 -2.94
C TRP A 150 4.76 -8.59 -4.04
N VAL A 151 4.78 -7.93 -5.20
CA VAL A 151 3.94 -8.29 -6.37
C VAL A 151 4.17 -9.73 -6.82
N GLN A 152 5.42 -10.17 -6.80
CA GLN A 152 5.79 -11.52 -7.25
C GLN A 152 5.49 -12.62 -6.22
N THR A 153 5.39 -12.26 -4.93
CA THR A 153 5.31 -13.25 -3.85
C THR A 153 3.91 -13.32 -3.24
N CYS A 154 3.27 -12.17 -2.96
CA CYS A 154 2.02 -12.14 -2.21
C CYS A 154 0.82 -12.40 -3.11
N VAL A 155 0.05 -13.44 -2.79
CA VAL A 155 -1.14 -13.83 -3.55
C VAL A 155 -2.45 -13.49 -2.83
N GLY A 156 -2.40 -13.12 -1.54
CA GLY A 156 -3.62 -12.78 -0.82
C GLY A 156 -3.46 -12.53 0.67
N VAL A 157 -4.62 -12.37 1.31
CA VAL A 157 -4.76 -12.14 2.75
C VAL A 157 -5.74 -13.18 3.32
N THR A 158 -5.44 -13.74 4.47
CA THR A 158 -6.31 -14.70 5.17
C THR A 158 -6.35 -14.38 6.67
N GLY A 159 -7.38 -14.92 7.34
CA GLY A 159 -7.57 -14.73 8.78
C GLY A 159 -9.03 -14.70 9.18
N ASN A 160 -9.32 -14.16 10.34
CA ASN A 160 -10.68 -13.90 10.80
C ASN A 160 -11.15 -12.50 10.31
N SER A 161 -12.11 -11.88 10.97
CA SER A 161 -12.58 -10.51 10.64
C SER A 161 -11.47 -9.46 10.56
N ASN A 162 -10.28 -9.72 11.16
CA ASN A 162 -9.13 -8.81 11.09
C ASN A 162 -8.43 -8.82 9.72
N LEU A 163 -8.79 -9.72 8.81
CA LEU A 163 -8.25 -9.69 7.44
C LEU A 163 -8.60 -8.40 6.71
N SER A 164 -9.84 -7.89 6.89
CA SER A 164 -10.26 -6.61 6.31
C SER A 164 -9.46 -5.43 6.90
N LEU A 165 -9.12 -5.53 8.18
CA LEU A 165 -8.25 -4.56 8.83
C LEU A 165 -6.82 -4.59 8.25
N ALA A 166 -6.28 -5.78 7.96
CA ALA A 166 -4.97 -5.90 7.31
C ALA A 166 -4.97 -5.28 5.91
N ALA A 167 -6.01 -5.57 5.11
CA ALA A 167 -6.16 -4.97 3.79
C ALA A 167 -6.28 -3.43 3.86
N GLY A 168 -7.08 -2.92 4.79
CA GLY A 168 -7.28 -1.48 4.98
C GLY A 168 -6.05 -0.75 5.52
N LEU A 169 -5.29 -1.35 6.45
CA LEU A 169 -4.14 -0.68 7.07
C LEU A 169 -2.87 -0.73 6.22
N TYR A 170 -2.66 -1.81 5.45
CA TYR A 170 -1.42 -1.97 4.70
C TYR A 170 -1.62 -1.79 3.20
N GLY A 171 -2.78 -2.17 2.68
CA GLY A 171 -3.08 -2.09 1.25
C GLY A 171 -3.03 -0.66 0.73
N TYR A 172 -3.60 0.31 1.45
CA TYR A 172 -3.56 1.70 1.04
C TYR A 172 -2.13 2.26 1.03
N GLU A 173 -1.29 1.87 2.00
CA GLU A 173 0.10 2.35 2.09
C GLU A 173 0.93 1.84 0.90
N PHE A 174 0.75 0.57 0.49
CA PHE A 174 1.33 0.07 -0.76
C PHE A 174 0.84 0.85 -1.99
N ALA A 175 -0.45 1.18 -2.04
CA ALA A 175 -1.03 1.94 -3.14
C ALA A 175 -0.44 3.35 -3.24
N ILE A 176 -0.32 4.05 -2.10
CA ILE A 176 0.27 5.39 -2.04
C ILE A 176 1.75 5.34 -2.38
N ALA A 177 2.50 4.36 -1.88
CA ALA A 177 3.90 4.20 -2.22
C ALA A 177 4.08 3.99 -3.73
N GLY A 178 3.23 3.16 -4.35
CA GLY A 178 3.21 2.97 -5.80
C GLY A 178 2.85 4.23 -6.59
N GLU A 179 1.99 5.08 -6.04
CA GLU A 179 1.62 6.35 -6.64
C GLU A 179 2.75 7.38 -6.57
N VAL A 180 3.46 7.44 -5.46
CA VAL A 180 4.65 8.29 -5.30
C VAL A 180 5.76 7.88 -6.27
N LEU A 181 5.89 6.58 -6.58
CA LEU A 181 6.89 6.02 -7.50
C LEU A 181 6.54 6.17 -8.99
N ARG A 182 5.38 6.69 -9.32
CA ARG A 182 4.90 6.84 -10.69
C ARG A 182 5.42 8.11 -11.35
#